data_2515b6c589b801fb2fe7caa7e63784d2
#
_entry.id   2515b6c589b801fb2fe7caa7e63784d2
#
_cell.length_a   1.000
_cell.length_b   1.000
_cell.length_c   1.000
_cell.angle_alpha   90.00
_cell.angle_beta   90.00
_cell.angle_gamma   90.00
#
_symmetry.space_group_name_H-M   'P 1'
#
loop_
_entity.id
_entity.type
_entity.pdbx_description
1 polymer ?
#
loop_
_entity_poly.entity_id
_entity_poly.type
_entity_poly.pdbx_seq_one_letter_code
_entity_poly.pdbx_strand_id
1 'polypeptide(L)'
;MVWFEPERVIRGTQWAVEHPDWMLDIPEHNNDTYLLFDLGNPEACHWMSKYIGDMLEENSIDYYRQDFNMQPDIYWAANDEPGRTGMKEIRHIEGLYYFWDYLLSRF
;
A
#
# COMPACT_ATOMS: atom_id res chain seq x y z
N MET A 1 -2.71 17.51 12.40
CA MET A 1 -2.84 16.83 11.09
C MET A 1 -1.57 16.11 10.75
N VAL A 2 -1.70 14.89 10.26
CA VAL A 2 -0.59 14.10 9.74
C VAL A 2 -0.94 13.62 8.35
N TRP A 3 0.07 13.46 7.47
CA TRP A 3 -0.15 12.87 6.16
C TRP A 3 0.91 11.80 5.87
N PHE A 4 0.49 10.79 5.11
CA PHE A 4 1.31 9.63 4.78
C PHE A 4 1.18 9.27 3.31
N GLU A 5 2.16 8.50 2.83
CA GLU A 5 2.07 7.76 1.59
C GLU A 5 2.19 6.27 1.92
N PRO A 6 1.11 5.63 2.36
CA PRO A 6 1.19 4.24 2.82
C PRO A 6 1.48 3.24 1.69
N GLU A 7 1.32 3.67 0.45
CA GLU A 7 1.48 2.80 -0.72
C GLU A 7 2.90 2.82 -1.29
N ARG A 8 3.74 3.78 -0.89
CA ARG A 8 5.12 3.87 -1.37
C ARG A 8 6.09 3.35 -0.33
N VAL A 9 6.88 2.35 -0.72
CA VAL A 9 7.87 1.73 0.16
C VAL A 9 9.25 1.87 -0.47
N ILE A 10 10.24 2.21 0.34
CA ILE A 10 11.63 2.30 -0.12
C ILE A 10 12.26 0.91 -0.05
N ARG A 11 12.86 0.49 -1.17
CA ARG A 11 13.55 -0.81 -1.26
C ARG A 11 14.65 -0.89 -0.21
N GLY A 12 14.78 -2.04 0.44
CA GLY A 12 15.80 -2.26 1.46
C GLY A 12 15.41 -1.86 2.87
N THR A 13 14.23 -1.26 3.06
CA THR A 13 13.73 -0.98 4.40
C THR A 13 13.29 -2.26 5.08
N GLN A 14 13.12 -2.21 6.39
CA GLN A 14 12.76 -3.38 7.20
C GLN A 14 11.49 -4.08 6.68
N TRP A 15 10.46 -3.32 6.37
CA TRP A 15 9.21 -3.91 5.87
C TRP A 15 9.36 -4.59 4.52
N ALA A 16 10.12 -3.97 3.62
CA ALA A 16 10.35 -4.54 2.30
C ALA A 16 11.14 -5.85 2.38
N VAL A 17 12.07 -5.94 3.33
CA VAL A 17 12.88 -7.14 3.54
C VAL A 17 12.09 -8.24 4.23
N GLU A 18 11.29 -7.91 5.24
CA GLU A 18 10.51 -8.88 6.02
C GLU A 18 9.27 -9.38 5.28
N HIS A 19 8.68 -8.53 4.43
CA HIS A 19 7.43 -8.85 3.73
C HIS A 19 7.54 -8.59 2.23
N PRO A 20 8.44 -9.31 1.52
CA PRO A 20 8.57 -9.11 0.07
C PRO A 20 7.31 -9.48 -0.70
N ASP A 21 6.48 -10.38 -0.15
CA ASP A 21 5.21 -10.80 -0.73
C ASP A 21 4.12 -9.73 -0.65
N TRP A 22 4.34 -8.68 0.15
CA TRP A 22 3.42 -7.54 0.27
C TRP A 22 3.81 -6.38 -0.66
N MET A 23 4.86 -6.54 -1.44
CA MET A 23 5.41 -5.48 -2.28
C MET A 23 5.30 -5.84 -3.75
N LEU A 24 4.87 -4.87 -4.56
CA LEU A 24 4.89 -5.00 -6.01
C LEU A 24 6.14 -4.31 -6.55
N ASP A 25 6.84 -4.99 -7.42
CA ASP A 25 8.09 -4.52 -8.02
C ASP A 25 7.97 -4.53 -9.55
N ILE A 26 8.81 -3.77 -10.21
CA ILE A 26 8.98 -3.81 -11.65
C ILE A 26 10.36 -4.40 -11.92
N PRO A 27 10.46 -5.70 -12.25
CA PRO A 27 11.78 -6.37 -12.35
C PRO A 27 12.72 -5.77 -13.38
N GLU A 28 12.19 -5.07 -14.37
CA GLU A 28 12.97 -4.49 -15.45
C GLU A 28 13.60 -3.14 -15.11
N HIS A 29 13.22 -2.55 -13.98
CA HIS A 29 13.74 -1.26 -13.54
C HIS A 29 14.90 -1.44 -12.58
N ASN A 30 16.11 -1.46 -13.12
CA ASN A 30 17.32 -1.72 -12.33
C ASN A 30 17.66 -0.64 -11.30
N ASN A 31 17.11 0.56 -11.43
CA ASN A 31 17.40 1.68 -10.55
C ASN A 31 16.20 2.07 -9.68
N ASP A 32 15.24 1.18 -9.55
CA ASP A 32 14.03 1.50 -8.83
C ASP A 32 14.31 1.53 -7.33
N THR A 33 14.14 2.69 -6.74
CA THR A 33 14.30 2.90 -5.31
C THR A 33 13.02 2.52 -4.56
N TYR A 34 11.89 2.49 -5.25
CA TYR A 34 10.59 2.35 -4.64
C TYR A 34 9.90 1.05 -5.03
N LEU A 35 9.10 0.55 -4.09
CA LEU A 35 8.18 -0.54 -4.29
C LEU A 35 6.77 -0.02 -4.01
N LEU A 36 5.77 -0.62 -4.62
CA LEU A 36 4.37 -0.32 -4.32
C LEU A 36 3.86 -1.30 -3.28
N PHE A 37 3.31 -0.80 -2.17
CA PHE A 37 2.68 -1.64 -1.16
C PHE A 37 1.39 -2.24 -1.74
N ASP A 38 1.23 -3.56 -1.63
CA ASP A 38 0.12 -4.27 -2.26
C ASP A 38 -1.12 -4.28 -1.36
N LEU A 39 -1.91 -3.22 -1.42
CA LEU A 39 -3.19 -3.17 -0.70
C LEU A 39 -4.20 -4.19 -1.24
N GLY A 40 -3.96 -4.75 -2.42
CA GLY A 40 -4.77 -5.83 -2.96
C GLY A 40 -4.55 -7.16 -2.27
N ASN A 41 -3.48 -7.31 -1.49
CA ASN A 41 -3.26 -8.47 -0.64
C ASN A 41 -4.01 -8.24 0.67
N PRO A 42 -5.01 -9.07 1.01
CA PRO A 42 -5.84 -8.83 2.21
C PRO A 42 -5.04 -8.79 3.52
N GLU A 43 -4.04 -9.63 3.64
CA GLU A 43 -3.19 -9.67 4.83
C GLU A 43 -2.37 -8.39 4.98
N ALA A 44 -1.76 -7.94 3.88
CA ALA A 44 -1.00 -6.70 3.87
C ALA A 44 -1.89 -5.49 4.13
N CYS A 45 -3.06 -5.46 3.54
CA CYS A 45 -4.04 -4.39 3.72
C CYS A 45 -4.49 -4.29 5.18
N HIS A 46 -4.80 -5.43 5.79
CA HIS A 46 -5.21 -5.46 7.20
C HIS A 46 -4.08 -4.97 8.12
N TRP A 47 -2.86 -5.42 7.86
CA TRP A 47 -1.69 -5.01 8.63
C TRP A 47 -1.48 -3.50 8.57
N MET A 48 -1.52 -2.93 7.36
CA MET A 48 -1.33 -1.48 7.17
C MET A 48 -2.45 -0.69 7.84
N SER A 49 -3.69 -1.15 7.72
CA SER A 49 -4.85 -0.50 8.32
C SER A 49 -4.70 -0.41 9.84
N LYS A 50 -4.30 -1.52 10.45
CA LYS A 50 -4.08 -1.58 11.89
C LYS A 50 -2.90 -0.72 12.32
N TYR A 51 -1.81 -0.76 11.57
CA TYR A 51 -0.59 0.01 11.87
C TYR A 51 -0.88 1.52 11.88
N ILE A 52 -1.51 2.01 10.82
CA ILE A 52 -1.86 3.44 10.71
C ILE A 52 -2.89 3.81 11.77
N GLY A 53 -3.91 2.97 11.97
CA GLY A 53 -4.94 3.20 12.98
C GLY A 53 -4.36 3.29 14.40
N ASP A 54 -3.47 2.38 14.75
CA ASP A 54 -2.80 2.39 16.05
C ASP A 54 -1.98 3.66 16.25
N MET A 55 -1.26 4.08 15.22
CA MET A 55 -0.44 5.27 15.29
C MET A 55 -1.29 6.54 15.46
N LEU A 56 -2.40 6.64 14.75
CA LEU A 56 -3.32 7.77 14.87
C LEU A 56 -3.90 7.84 16.29
N GLU A 57 -4.28 6.69 16.85
CA GLU A 57 -4.83 6.62 18.19
C GLU A 57 -3.79 6.96 19.26
N GLU A 58 -2.61 6.34 19.18
CA GLU A 58 -1.54 6.55 20.17
C GLU A 58 -1.05 7.99 20.23
N ASN A 59 -1.12 8.70 19.12
CA ASN A 59 -0.64 10.07 19.03
C ASN A 59 -1.77 11.10 19.07
N SER A 60 -3.01 10.68 19.32
CA SER A 60 -4.20 11.53 19.40
C SER A 60 -4.37 12.43 18.18
N ILE A 61 -4.19 11.85 16.99
CA ILE A 61 -4.26 12.58 15.73
C ILE A 61 -5.72 12.60 15.26
N ASP A 62 -6.28 13.79 15.05
CA ASP A 62 -7.67 13.97 14.64
C ASP A 62 -7.84 14.08 13.14
N TYR A 63 -6.75 14.30 12.39
CA TYR A 63 -6.83 14.55 10.96
C TYR A 63 -5.77 13.73 10.21
N TYR A 64 -6.24 12.86 9.32
CA TYR A 64 -5.38 12.04 8.48
C TYR A 64 -5.53 12.47 7.02
N ARG A 65 -4.40 12.70 6.36
CA ARG A 65 -4.36 12.98 4.94
C ARG A 65 -3.47 11.96 4.25
N GLN A 66 -3.97 11.38 3.17
CA GLN A 66 -3.21 10.44 2.36
C GLN A 66 -2.73 11.14 1.09
N ASP A 67 -1.45 11.00 0.80
CA ASP A 67 -0.85 11.53 -0.41
C ASP A 67 -0.33 10.37 -1.26
N PHE A 68 -0.12 10.63 -2.56
CA PHE A 68 0.33 9.60 -3.47
C PHE A 68 1.15 10.24 -4.59
N ASN A 69 2.44 9.89 -4.67
CA ASN A 69 3.40 10.51 -5.58
C ASN A 69 4.10 9.49 -6.50
N MET A 70 3.46 8.37 -6.80
CA MET A 70 3.94 7.33 -7.70
C MET A 70 2.97 7.11 -8.85
N GLN A 71 3.46 6.45 -9.89
CA GLN A 71 2.59 5.92 -10.95
C GLN A 71 2.35 4.44 -10.68
N PRO A 72 1.22 4.07 -10.09
CA PRO A 72 0.99 2.69 -9.70
C PRO A 72 0.64 1.76 -10.85
N ASP A 73 0.17 2.30 -11.97
CA ASP A 73 -0.28 1.52 -13.12
C ASP A 73 0.79 0.60 -13.67
N ILE A 74 2.04 1.06 -13.73
CA ILE A 74 3.16 0.25 -14.20
C ILE A 74 3.47 -0.90 -13.24
N TYR A 75 3.33 -0.68 -11.94
CA TYR A 75 3.52 -1.73 -10.94
C TYR A 75 2.42 -2.79 -11.04
N TRP A 76 1.17 -2.37 -11.21
CA TRP A 76 0.06 -3.30 -11.35
C TRP A 76 0.21 -4.13 -12.62
N ALA A 77 0.49 -3.49 -13.75
CA ALA A 77 0.64 -4.18 -15.03
C ALA A 77 1.78 -5.21 -15.00
N ALA A 78 2.90 -4.87 -14.36
CA ALA A 78 4.05 -5.77 -14.28
C ALA A 78 3.79 -7.01 -13.41
N ASN A 79 2.79 -6.97 -12.55
CA ASN A 79 2.47 -8.04 -11.62
C ASN A 79 1.12 -8.73 -11.91
N ASP A 80 0.40 -8.33 -12.95
CA ASP A 80 -0.80 -9.03 -13.37
C ASP A 80 -0.45 -10.42 -13.90
N GLU A 81 -1.28 -11.40 -13.54
CA GLU A 81 -1.15 -12.74 -14.07
C GLU A 81 -1.59 -12.78 -15.54
N PRO A 82 -1.03 -13.70 -16.35
CA PRO A 82 -1.46 -13.85 -17.74
C PRO A 82 -2.98 -14.06 -17.85
N GLY A 83 -3.62 -13.29 -18.72
CA GLY A 83 -5.07 -13.36 -18.90
C GLY A 83 -5.88 -12.64 -17.83
N ARG A 84 -5.24 -11.97 -16.89
CA ARG A 84 -5.91 -11.24 -15.81
C ARG A 84 -5.49 -9.77 -15.75
N THR A 85 -5.37 -9.16 -16.91
CA THR A 85 -4.99 -7.76 -17.02
C THR A 85 -5.98 -6.86 -16.28
N GLY A 86 -5.47 -5.97 -15.44
CA GLY A 86 -6.28 -5.05 -14.64
C GLY A 86 -6.72 -5.59 -13.28
N MET A 87 -6.47 -6.85 -12.99
CA MET A 87 -6.90 -7.47 -11.73
C MET A 87 -6.15 -6.88 -10.53
N LYS A 88 -4.86 -6.60 -10.67
CA LYS A 88 -4.07 -5.98 -9.59
C LYS A 88 -4.61 -4.61 -9.23
N GLU A 89 -4.99 -3.81 -10.22
CA GLU A 89 -5.60 -2.51 -9.98
C GLU A 89 -6.91 -2.63 -9.21
N ILE A 90 -7.79 -3.53 -9.65
CA ILE A 90 -9.09 -3.74 -9.00
C ILE A 90 -8.89 -4.16 -7.54
N ARG A 91 -7.99 -5.11 -7.29
CA ARG A 91 -7.69 -5.58 -5.95
C ARG A 91 -7.13 -4.47 -5.06
N HIS A 92 -6.26 -3.64 -5.63
CA HIS A 92 -5.68 -2.50 -4.90
C HIS A 92 -6.76 -1.49 -4.50
N ILE A 93 -7.65 -1.16 -5.42
CA ILE A 93 -8.75 -0.22 -5.15
C ILE A 93 -9.69 -0.77 -4.07
N GLU A 94 -10.03 -2.06 -4.14
CA GLU A 94 -10.82 -2.72 -3.08
C GLU A 94 -10.11 -2.63 -1.73
N GLY A 95 -8.81 -2.86 -1.71
CA GLY A 95 -7.98 -2.73 -0.51
C GLY A 95 -7.94 -1.31 0.04
N LEU A 96 -7.85 -0.33 -0.85
CA LEU A 96 -7.85 1.08 -0.47
C LEU A 96 -9.17 1.46 0.21
N TYR A 97 -10.30 1.00 -0.32
CA TYR A 97 -11.60 1.22 0.30
C TYR A 97 -11.70 0.54 1.67
N TYR A 98 -11.20 -0.69 1.79
CA TYR A 98 -11.13 -1.38 3.07
C TYR A 98 -10.32 -0.58 4.09
N PHE A 99 -9.18 -0.07 3.68
CA PHE A 99 -8.31 0.74 4.53
C PHE A 99 -9.03 2.00 5.05
N TRP A 100 -9.69 2.72 4.15
CA TRP A 100 -10.43 3.92 4.54
C TRP A 100 -11.63 3.59 5.44
N ASP A 101 -12.37 2.54 5.12
CA ASP A 101 -13.51 2.11 5.94
C ASP A 101 -13.04 1.68 7.35
N TYR A 102 -11.91 1.00 7.42
CA TYR A 102 -11.32 0.62 8.70
C TYR A 102 -11.02 1.84 9.56
N LEU A 103 -10.37 2.85 8.99
CA LEU A 103 -10.05 4.07 9.73
C LEU A 103 -11.31 4.81 10.15
N LEU A 104 -12.30 4.93 9.28
CA LEU A 104 -13.56 5.59 9.59
C LEU A 104 -14.35 4.88 10.68
N SER A 105 -14.36 3.55 10.69
CA SER A 105 -15.08 2.78 11.70
C SER A 105 -14.41 2.86 13.07
N ARG A 106 -13.09 3.10 13.09
CA ARG A 106 -12.32 3.15 14.33
C ARG A 106 -12.38 4.54 15.00
N PHE A 107 -12.57 5.58 14.21
CA PHE A 107 -12.63 6.96 14.65
C PHE A 107 -13.93 7.62 14.21
#